data_3cc1c3ea8bc32931482f9a302d591147
#
_entry.id   3cc1c3ea8bc32931482f9a302d591147
#
_cell.length_a   1.000
_cell.length_b   1.000
_cell.length_c   1.000
_cell.angle_alpha   90.00
_cell.angle_beta   90.00
_cell.angle_gamma   90.00
#
_symmetry.space_group_name_H-M   'P 1'
#
loop_
_entity.id
_entity.type
_entity.pdbx_description
1 polymer ?
#
loop_
_entity_poly.entity_id
_entity_poly.type
_entity_poly.pdbx_seq_one_letter_code
_entity_poly.pdbx_strand_id
1 'polypeptide(L)'
;IRYKGDQEIGAVSWARLRQFADGRREIERPRYEGDRQGRPFVVTADRGVLQAPGAGTDPNQLPEETRLVGHVEFREQNGMTILAQEATFHESSGTLDVPGPVTFSDGKVSGGGVGALYDRQLQVLTLRDQSRVTMAPGAGGGGGFTGTSKTMLVNRQTHFLQMDGGATIVRERETLAADNTQVRLTDANDGVTLMQLRGH
;
A
#
# COMPACT_ATOMS: atom_id res chain seq x y z
N ILE A 1 7.99 -6.34 20.89
CA ILE A 1 7.05 -7.46 20.74
C ILE A 1 5.73 -7.00 21.35
N ARG A 2 4.63 -7.24 20.67
CA ARG A 2 3.27 -6.94 21.14
C ARG A 2 2.44 -8.19 21.21
N TYR A 3 1.58 -8.27 22.23
CA TYR A 3 0.69 -9.40 22.48
C TYR A 3 -0.78 -8.98 22.49
N LYS A 4 -1.65 -9.86 22.03
CA LYS A 4 -3.10 -9.79 22.25
C LYS A 4 -3.51 -11.07 22.99
N GLY A 5 -3.75 -10.96 24.30
CA GLY A 5 -3.77 -12.13 25.17
C GLY A 5 -2.38 -12.76 25.23
N ASP A 6 -2.27 -14.07 25.06
CA ASP A 6 -1.00 -14.81 25.03
C ASP A 6 -0.39 -14.92 23.63
N GLN A 7 -1.02 -14.34 22.60
CA GLN A 7 -0.55 -14.43 21.22
C GLN A 7 0.26 -13.19 20.82
N GLU A 8 1.49 -13.38 20.34
CA GLU A 8 2.30 -12.34 19.71
C GLU A 8 1.63 -11.88 18.42
N ILE A 9 1.34 -10.55 18.30
CA ILE A 9 0.67 -9.97 17.14
C ILE A 9 1.60 -9.11 16.28
N GLY A 10 2.81 -8.84 16.76
CA GLY A 10 3.79 -8.08 16.01
C GLY A 10 5.06 -7.81 16.79
N ALA A 11 6.12 -7.53 16.05
CA ALA A 11 7.42 -7.14 16.56
C ALA A 11 7.89 -5.87 15.86
N VAL A 12 8.61 -5.04 16.59
CA VAL A 12 9.34 -3.90 16.02
C VAL A 12 10.79 -4.01 16.43
N SER A 13 11.67 -3.90 15.47
CA SER A 13 13.11 -3.86 15.67
C SER A 13 13.71 -2.64 15.00
N TRP A 14 14.86 -2.20 15.49
CA TRP A 14 15.61 -1.08 14.94
C TRP A 14 17.09 -1.21 15.26
N ALA A 15 17.95 -0.53 14.47
CA ALA A 15 19.39 -0.56 14.70
C ALA A 15 19.82 0.39 15.82
N ARG A 16 19.20 1.57 15.94
CA ARG A 16 19.50 2.59 16.94
C ARG A 16 18.27 3.42 17.26
N LEU A 17 18.13 3.81 18.51
CA LEU A 17 17.16 4.80 18.99
C LEU A 17 17.91 6.06 19.43
N ARG A 18 17.46 7.23 18.97
CA ARG A 18 17.88 8.55 19.43
C ARG A 18 16.70 9.26 20.06
N GLN A 19 16.92 9.87 21.20
CA GLN A 19 15.93 10.71 21.86
C GLN A 19 16.46 12.15 21.89
N PHE A 20 15.58 13.09 21.57
CA PHE A 20 15.87 14.52 21.53
C PHE A 20 15.31 15.22 22.76
N ALA A 21 15.83 16.43 23.06
CA ALA A 21 15.40 17.22 24.22
C ALA A 21 13.93 17.65 24.14
N ASP A 22 13.34 17.75 22.95
CA ASP A 22 11.94 18.05 22.69
C ASP A 22 11.01 16.82 22.87
N GLY A 23 11.55 15.69 23.31
CA GLY A 23 10.83 14.44 23.50
C GLY A 23 10.63 13.60 22.22
N ARG A 24 10.97 14.14 21.05
CA ARG A 24 10.96 13.39 19.79
C ARG A 24 11.95 12.24 19.86
N ARG A 25 11.58 11.11 19.23
CA ARG A 25 12.44 9.93 19.12
C ARG A 25 12.61 9.59 17.63
N GLU A 26 13.82 9.21 17.27
CA GLU A 26 14.13 8.70 15.93
C GLU A 26 14.71 7.28 16.06
N ILE A 27 14.29 6.41 15.18
CA ILE A 27 14.80 5.04 15.05
C ILE A 27 15.45 4.85 13.69
N GLU A 28 16.63 4.25 13.67
CA GLU A 28 17.36 3.92 12.45
C GLU A 28 17.00 2.51 11.99
N ARG A 29 16.70 2.36 10.72
CA ARG A 29 16.32 1.09 10.07
C ARG A 29 15.21 0.36 10.83
N PRO A 30 14.05 1.00 11.02
CA PRO A 30 12.91 0.35 11.63
C PRO A 30 12.46 -0.84 10.78
N ARG A 31 12.05 -1.91 11.45
CA ARG A 31 11.41 -3.06 10.85
C ARG A 31 10.22 -3.47 11.71
N TYR A 32 9.04 -3.27 11.18
CA TYR A 32 7.78 -3.70 11.77
C TYR A 32 7.39 -5.02 11.14
N GLU A 33 7.12 -5.99 11.95
CA GLU A 33 6.60 -7.29 11.53
C GLU A 33 5.29 -7.56 12.26
N GLY A 34 4.35 -8.14 11.58
CA GLY A 34 3.10 -8.52 12.21
C GLY A 34 2.35 -9.53 11.39
N ASP A 35 1.46 -10.23 12.05
CA ASP A 35 0.49 -11.10 11.42
C ASP A 35 -0.89 -10.71 11.91
N ARG A 36 -1.79 -10.46 11.00
CA ARG A 36 -3.21 -10.29 11.28
C ARG A 36 -4.01 -11.20 10.37
N GLN A 37 -4.78 -12.08 10.96
CA GLN A 37 -5.65 -13.00 10.24
C GLN A 37 -4.88 -13.96 9.31
N GLY A 38 -3.68 -14.41 9.71
CA GLY A 38 -2.85 -15.30 8.90
C GLY A 38 -2.23 -14.64 7.68
N ARG A 39 -2.09 -13.31 7.69
CA ARG A 39 -1.42 -12.52 6.63
C ARG A 39 -0.23 -11.77 7.19
N PRO A 40 0.95 -12.41 7.21
CA PRO A 40 2.17 -11.77 7.66
C PRO A 40 2.56 -10.58 6.78
N PHE A 41 3.09 -9.55 7.39
CA PHE A 41 3.61 -8.38 6.69
C PHE A 41 4.88 -7.85 7.33
N VAL A 42 5.61 -7.09 6.56
CA VAL A 42 6.81 -6.38 7.00
C VAL A 42 6.76 -4.95 6.48
N VAL A 43 7.10 -3.98 7.34
CA VAL A 43 7.34 -2.58 6.94
C VAL A 43 8.75 -2.20 7.32
N THR A 44 9.52 -1.67 6.38
CA THR A 44 10.89 -1.20 6.59
C THR A 44 11.07 0.22 6.08
N ALA A 45 12.05 0.93 6.62
CA ALA A 45 12.50 2.25 6.14
C ALA A 45 13.93 2.52 6.59
N ASP A 46 14.55 3.60 6.09
CA ASP A 46 15.85 4.06 6.59
C ASP A 46 15.72 4.66 7.99
N ARG A 47 14.64 5.43 8.22
CA ARG A 47 14.35 6.08 9.50
C ARG A 47 12.87 6.03 9.85
N GLY A 48 12.59 5.94 11.14
CA GLY A 48 11.28 6.19 11.71
C GLY A 48 11.33 7.37 12.67
N VAL A 49 10.37 8.29 12.53
CA VAL A 49 10.18 9.41 13.46
C VAL A 49 8.95 9.13 14.29
N LEU A 50 9.16 9.02 15.58
CA LEU A 50 8.13 8.77 16.58
C LEU A 50 7.77 10.09 17.26
N GLN A 51 6.49 10.40 17.34
CA GLN A 51 6.05 11.58 18.09
C GLN A 51 6.40 11.44 19.58
N ALA A 52 6.57 12.57 20.25
CA ALA A 52 6.75 12.57 21.70
C ALA A 52 5.54 11.90 22.36
N PRO A 53 5.76 10.99 23.33
CA PRO A 53 4.66 10.42 24.08
C PRO A 53 3.87 11.54 24.78
N GLY A 54 2.54 11.50 24.68
CA GLY A 54 1.66 12.42 25.41
C GLY A 54 1.85 12.28 26.93
N ALA A 55 1.43 13.29 27.69
CA ALA A 55 1.46 13.22 29.14
C ALA A 55 0.66 11.99 29.62
N GLY A 56 1.33 11.12 30.41
CA GLY A 56 0.72 9.88 30.93
C GLY A 56 0.87 8.64 30.05
N THR A 57 1.55 8.73 28.91
CA THR A 57 1.85 7.55 28.07
C THR A 57 3.12 6.86 28.58
N ASP A 58 3.13 5.53 28.62
CA ASP A 58 4.32 4.76 28.94
C ASP A 58 5.44 5.10 27.92
N PRO A 59 6.61 5.58 28.37
CA PRO A 59 7.72 5.91 27.47
C PRO A 59 8.27 4.70 26.69
N ASN A 60 7.96 3.49 27.10
CA ASN A 60 8.32 2.25 26.40
C ASN A 60 7.26 1.81 25.40
N GLN A 61 6.09 2.44 25.40
CA GLN A 61 5.06 2.16 24.42
C GLN A 61 5.44 2.81 23.08
N LEU A 62 5.39 2.01 22.00
CA LEU A 62 5.52 2.54 20.66
C LEU A 62 4.29 3.39 20.33
N PRO A 63 4.47 4.56 19.70
CA PRO A 63 3.35 5.39 19.31
C PRO A 63 2.50 4.64 18.27
N GLU A 64 1.24 4.99 18.24
CA GLU A 64 0.27 4.46 17.27
C GLU A 64 0.66 4.81 15.83
N GLU A 65 1.32 5.95 15.65
CA GLU A 65 1.77 6.45 14.36
C GLU A 65 3.29 6.52 14.31
N THR A 66 3.85 6.04 13.21
CA THR A 66 5.26 6.21 12.89
C THR A 66 5.41 6.80 11.50
N ARG A 67 6.03 7.97 11.42
CA ARG A 67 6.47 8.53 10.14
C ARG A 67 7.75 7.82 9.70
N LEU A 68 7.68 7.17 8.56
CA LEU A 68 8.77 6.42 7.93
C LEU A 68 9.39 7.28 6.82
N VAL A 69 10.71 7.33 6.75
CA VAL A 69 11.45 8.17 5.79
C VAL A 69 12.62 7.41 5.21
N GLY A 70 12.75 7.48 3.90
CA GLY A 70 13.79 6.84 3.09
C GLY A 70 13.50 5.36 2.83
N HIS A 71 13.48 4.96 1.57
CA HIS A 71 13.29 3.58 1.10
C HIS A 71 12.20 2.81 1.86
N VAL A 72 11.03 3.46 2.01
CA VAL A 72 9.90 2.80 2.68
C VAL A 72 9.42 1.65 1.83
N GLU A 73 9.41 0.47 2.40
CA GLU A 73 8.87 -0.74 1.79
C GLU A 73 7.85 -1.38 2.73
N PHE A 74 6.63 -1.53 2.24
CA PHE A 74 5.61 -2.38 2.85
C PHE A 74 5.48 -3.64 2.00
N ARG A 75 5.51 -4.81 2.62
CA ARG A 75 5.38 -6.10 1.94
C ARG A 75 4.48 -7.05 2.71
N GLU A 76 3.46 -7.57 2.06
CA GLU A 76 2.70 -8.73 2.54
C GLU A 76 3.27 -10.03 1.96
N GLN A 77 3.26 -11.08 2.75
CA GLN A 77 3.62 -12.41 2.23
C GLN A 77 2.61 -12.83 1.15
N ASN A 78 3.11 -13.18 -0.03
CA ASN A 78 2.30 -13.58 -1.20
C ASN A 78 1.26 -12.51 -1.62
N GLY A 79 1.59 -11.23 -1.48
CA GLY A 79 0.65 -10.16 -1.76
C GLY A 79 1.29 -8.84 -2.17
N MET A 80 0.64 -7.76 -1.74
CA MET A 80 1.01 -6.39 -2.06
C MET A 80 2.41 -6.03 -1.57
N THR A 81 3.19 -5.44 -2.46
CA THR A 81 4.39 -4.68 -2.13
C THR A 81 4.15 -3.21 -2.48
N ILE A 82 4.45 -2.29 -1.57
CA ILE A 82 4.35 -0.85 -1.77
C ILE A 82 5.70 -0.22 -1.47
N LEU A 83 6.18 0.64 -2.36
CA LEU A 83 7.44 1.36 -2.24
C LEU A 83 7.20 2.86 -2.28
N ALA A 84 7.84 3.60 -1.37
CA ALA A 84 7.75 5.05 -1.28
C ALA A 84 9.02 5.66 -0.67
N GLN A 85 9.15 6.98 -0.70
CA GLN A 85 10.21 7.69 0.01
C GLN A 85 9.79 8.13 1.41
N GLU A 86 8.50 8.28 1.61
CA GLU A 86 7.92 8.68 2.89
C GLU A 86 6.54 8.05 3.05
N ALA A 87 6.22 7.59 4.25
CA ALA A 87 4.90 7.12 4.61
C ALA A 87 4.62 7.30 6.11
N THR A 88 3.36 7.34 6.49
CA THR A 88 2.92 7.21 7.88
C THR A 88 2.28 5.84 8.05
N PHE A 89 2.83 5.06 8.96
CA PHE A 89 2.28 3.76 9.32
C PHE A 89 1.48 3.87 10.61
N HIS A 90 0.20 3.49 10.55
CA HIS A 90 -0.71 3.42 11.68
C HIS A 90 -0.86 1.98 12.12
N GLU A 91 -0.29 1.66 13.26
CA GLU A 91 -0.17 0.26 13.68
C GLU A 91 -1.52 -0.36 14.08
N SER A 92 -2.38 0.39 14.77
CA SER A 92 -3.67 -0.13 15.26
C SER A 92 -4.63 -0.47 14.12
N SER A 93 -4.70 0.38 13.10
CA SER A 93 -5.52 0.17 11.90
C SER A 93 -4.84 -0.71 10.87
N GLY A 94 -3.49 -0.76 10.86
CA GLY A 94 -2.70 -1.41 9.82
C GLY A 94 -2.75 -0.65 8.49
N THR A 95 -2.95 0.67 8.54
CA THR A 95 -2.96 1.52 7.35
C THR A 95 -1.59 2.12 7.07
N LEU A 96 -1.29 2.30 5.80
CA LEU A 96 -0.10 3.00 5.31
C LEU A 96 -0.54 4.20 4.48
N ASP A 97 -0.27 5.40 4.94
CA ASP A 97 -0.53 6.65 4.22
C ASP A 97 0.77 7.15 3.57
N VAL A 98 0.76 7.32 2.26
CA VAL A 98 1.89 7.80 1.45
C VAL A 98 1.51 9.15 0.86
N PRO A 99 2.16 10.26 1.24
CA PRO A 99 1.81 11.58 0.73
C PRO A 99 2.36 11.87 -0.68
N GLY A 100 3.46 11.24 -1.06
CA GLY A 100 4.22 11.51 -2.28
C GLY A 100 4.12 10.42 -3.34
N PRO A 101 5.10 10.36 -4.26
CA PRO A 101 5.18 9.31 -5.26
C PRO A 101 5.23 7.91 -4.64
N VAL A 102 4.48 6.99 -5.23
CA VAL A 102 4.33 5.62 -4.76
C VAL A 102 4.30 4.65 -5.93
N THR A 103 4.87 3.48 -5.73
CA THR A 103 4.71 2.33 -6.62
C THR A 103 4.18 1.14 -5.86
N PHE A 104 3.44 0.28 -6.53
CA PHE A 104 2.95 -0.97 -5.96
C PHE A 104 3.08 -2.13 -6.93
N SER A 105 3.10 -3.34 -6.40
CA SER A 105 3.00 -4.57 -7.18
C SER A 105 2.23 -5.63 -6.41
N ASP A 106 1.43 -6.42 -7.12
CA ASP A 106 0.67 -7.55 -6.61
C ASP A 106 0.54 -8.62 -7.70
N GLY A 107 1.43 -9.60 -7.69
CA GLY A 107 1.50 -10.61 -8.74
C GLY A 107 1.80 -9.99 -10.11
N LYS A 108 0.85 -10.09 -11.04
CA LYS A 108 0.98 -9.54 -12.39
C LYS A 108 0.47 -8.10 -12.53
N VAL A 109 -0.12 -7.57 -11.49
CA VAL A 109 -0.60 -6.18 -11.45
C VAL A 109 0.45 -5.31 -10.79
N SER A 110 0.83 -4.22 -11.44
CA SER A 110 1.75 -3.23 -10.88
C SER A 110 1.31 -1.84 -11.28
N GLY A 111 1.76 -0.84 -10.56
CA GLY A 111 1.40 0.52 -10.86
C GLY A 111 1.98 1.54 -9.90
N GLY A 112 1.39 2.72 -9.90
CA GLY A 112 1.79 3.80 -9.00
C GLY A 112 1.02 5.08 -9.26
N GLY A 113 1.40 6.12 -8.53
CA GLY A 113 0.78 7.43 -8.61
C GLY A 113 1.41 8.39 -7.61
N VAL A 114 0.68 9.44 -7.27
CA VAL A 114 1.03 10.41 -6.25
C VAL A 114 -0.01 10.40 -5.15
N GLY A 115 0.43 10.16 -3.93
CA GLY A 115 -0.45 9.96 -2.79
C GLY A 115 -1.16 8.62 -2.82
N ALA A 116 -1.04 7.86 -1.75
CA ALA A 116 -1.74 6.59 -1.59
C ALA A 116 -2.20 6.36 -0.15
N LEU A 117 -3.27 5.60 -0.02
CA LEU A 117 -3.68 5.00 1.25
C LEU A 117 -3.87 3.51 1.02
N TYR A 118 -3.14 2.68 1.76
CA TYR A 118 -3.36 1.25 1.79
C TYR A 118 -4.01 0.85 3.11
N ASP A 119 -5.23 0.33 3.01
CA ASP A 119 -5.93 -0.30 4.12
C ASP A 119 -5.73 -1.82 4.05
N ARG A 120 -4.93 -2.32 4.96
CA ARG A 120 -4.58 -3.73 5.00
C ARG A 120 -5.76 -4.61 5.45
N GLN A 121 -6.66 -4.10 6.27
CA GLN A 121 -7.83 -4.87 6.74
C GLN A 121 -8.81 -5.09 5.60
N LEU A 122 -9.08 -4.04 4.84
CA LEU A 122 -9.97 -4.08 3.67
C LEU A 122 -9.25 -4.59 2.42
N GLN A 123 -7.92 -4.69 2.43
CA GLN A 123 -7.08 -5.02 1.26
C GLN A 123 -7.32 -4.05 0.09
N VAL A 124 -7.47 -2.78 0.39
CA VAL A 124 -7.74 -1.72 -0.58
C VAL A 124 -6.57 -0.76 -0.65
N LEU A 125 -6.04 -0.56 -1.84
CA LEU A 125 -5.11 0.51 -2.17
C LEU A 125 -5.85 1.59 -2.93
N THR A 126 -5.81 2.82 -2.43
CA THR A 126 -6.33 4.00 -3.11
C THR A 126 -5.17 4.88 -3.54
N LEU A 127 -5.05 5.17 -4.84
CA LEU A 127 -4.13 6.17 -5.39
C LEU A 127 -4.90 7.48 -5.57
N ARG A 128 -4.32 8.59 -5.12
CA ARG A 128 -5.02 9.89 -5.03
C ARG A 128 -4.86 10.76 -6.26
N ASP A 129 -3.77 10.60 -6.99
CA ASP A 129 -3.50 11.39 -8.21
C ASP A 129 -2.52 10.67 -9.14
N GLN A 130 -2.56 11.02 -10.44
CA GLN A 130 -1.66 10.52 -11.48
C GLN A 130 -1.54 9.00 -11.51
N SER A 131 -2.68 8.33 -11.34
CA SER A 131 -2.71 6.90 -11.16
C SER A 131 -2.40 6.14 -12.45
N ARG A 132 -1.56 5.12 -12.35
CA ARG A 132 -1.25 4.19 -13.43
C ARG A 132 -1.27 2.76 -12.91
N VAL A 133 -1.80 1.87 -13.73
CA VAL A 133 -1.75 0.42 -13.52
C VAL A 133 -1.29 -0.28 -14.78
N THR A 134 -0.54 -1.34 -14.63
CA THR A 134 -0.16 -2.25 -15.70
C THR A 134 -0.47 -3.67 -15.24
N MET A 135 -1.19 -4.41 -16.05
CA MET A 135 -1.38 -5.84 -15.90
C MET A 135 -0.54 -6.55 -16.97
N ALA A 136 0.38 -7.40 -16.53
CA ALA A 136 1.18 -8.22 -17.44
C ALA A 136 0.30 -9.28 -18.13
N PRO A 137 0.59 -9.67 -19.39
CA PRO A 137 -0.13 -10.75 -20.08
C PRO A 137 -0.11 -12.04 -19.29
N GLY A 138 -1.25 -12.77 -19.29
CA GLY A 138 -1.33 -14.11 -18.73
C GLY A 138 -0.60 -15.16 -19.56
N ALA A 139 -0.31 -16.32 -18.98
CA ALA A 139 0.35 -17.43 -19.65
C ALA A 139 -0.44 -17.99 -20.86
N GLY A 140 -1.76 -17.75 -20.90
CA GLY A 140 -2.65 -18.14 -22.01
C GLY A 140 -2.81 -17.08 -23.11
N GLY A 141 -1.96 -16.04 -23.16
CA GLY A 141 -2.05 -14.97 -24.16
C GLY A 141 -3.21 -13.99 -23.94
N GLY A 142 -3.88 -14.07 -22.80
CA GLY A 142 -4.86 -13.05 -22.38
C GLY A 142 -4.16 -11.70 -22.26
N GLY A 143 -4.62 -10.72 -23.08
CA GLY A 143 -3.96 -9.44 -23.24
C GLY A 143 -3.82 -8.69 -21.93
N GLY A 144 -2.60 -8.33 -21.57
CA GLY A 144 -2.31 -7.35 -20.55
C GLY A 144 -2.87 -5.99 -20.97
N PHE A 145 -2.93 -5.06 -20.04
CA PHE A 145 -3.32 -3.68 -20.32
C PHE A 145 -2.51 -2.70 -19.49
N THR A 146 -2.46 -1.47 -19.94
CA THR A 146 -2.04 -0.32 -19.13
C THR A 146 -3.22 0.62 -18.99
N GLY A 147 -3.53 1.03 -17.75
CA GLY A 147 -4.57 2.02 -17.46
C GLY A 147 -3.97 3.24 -16.78
N THR A 148 -4.49 4.42 -17.10
CA THR A 148 -4.18 5.69 -16.41
C THR A 148 -5.45 6.42 -16.04
N SER A 149 -5.45 7.12 -14.93
CA SER A 149 -6.58 7.94 -14.46
C SER A 149 -6.12 8.96 -13.44
N LYS A 150 -6.99 9.89 -13.05
CA LYS A 150 -6.68 10.79 -11.96
C LYS A 150 -6.55 10.01 -10.65
N THR A 151 -7.56 9.25 -10.27
CA THR A 151 -7.58 8.44 -9.05
C THR A 151 -7.85 6.98 -9.38
N MET A 152 -7.38 6.08 -8.52
CA MET A 152 -7.58 4.65 -8.70
C MET A 152 -7.79 3.94 -7.36
N LEU A 153 -8.68 2.96 -7.36
CA LEU A 153 -8.88 2.04 -6.27
C LEU A 153 -8.57 0.62 -6.74
N VAL A 154 -7.73 -0.08 -6.00
CA VAL A 154 -7.39 -1.49 -6.21
C VAL A 154 -7.91 -2.27 -5.01
N ASN A 155 -8.96 -3.08 -5.21
CA ASN A 155 -9.50 -3.95 -4.17
C ASN A 155 -9.08 -5.39 -4.46
N ARG A 156 -8.17 -5.90 -3.64
CA ARG A 156 -7.60 -7.25 -3.79
C ARG A 156 -8.58 -8.36 -3.39
N GLN A 157 -9.46 -8.09 -2.43
CA GLN A 157 -10.45 -9.06 -1.95
C GLN A 157 -11.48 -9.40 -3.02
N THR A 158 -11.86 -8.40 -3.82
CA THR A 158 -12.89 -8.55 -4.86
C THR A 158 -12.30 -8.60 -6.26
N HIS A 159 -10.97 -8.57 -6.40
CA HIS A 159 -10.24 -8.52 -7.68
C HIS A 159 -10.73 -7.38 -8.59
N PHE A 160 -10.92 -6.22 -7.99
CA PHE A 160 -11.59 -5.09 -8.63
C PHE A 160 -10.69 -3.87 -8.70
N LEU A 161 -10.63 -3.26 -9.89
CA LEU A 161 -9.97 -1.98 -10.13
C LEU A 161 -11.03 -0.96 -10.52
N GLN A 162 -10.98 0.23 -9.93
CA GLN A 162 -11.79 1.36 -10.32
C GLN A 162 -10.87 2.52 -10.67
N MET A 163 -11.08 3.13 -11.82
CA MET A 163 -10.33 4.28 -12.32
C MET A 163 -11.29 5.43 -12.55
N ASP A 164 -11.04 6.58 -11.93
CA ASP A 164 -11.93 7.73 -11.98
C ASP A 164 -11.17 9.00 -12.41
N GLY A 165 -11.89 9.93 -13.03
CA GLY A 165 -11.38 11.24 -13.44
C GLY A 165 -10.60 11.20 -14.74
N GLY A 166 -11.16 10.59 -15.77
CA GLY A 166 -10.57 10.48 -17.10
C GLY A 166 -9.68 9.26 -17.22
N ALA A 167 -10.30 8.07 -17.34
CA ALA A 167 -9.60 6.81 -17.50
C ALA A 167 -9.21 6.58 -18.96
N THR A 168 -7.97 6.19 -19.19
CA THR A 168 -7.48 5.71 -20.50
C THR A 168 -6.89 4.32 -20.32
N ILE A 169 -7.35 3.35 -21.12
CA ILE A 169 -6.84 1.99 -21.14
C ILE A 169 -6.22 1.72 -22.50
N VAL A 170 -4.99 1.25 -22.48
CA VAL A 170 -4.28 0.77 -23.68
C VAL A 170 -4.12 -0.74 -23.58
N ARG A 171 -4.65 -1.45 -24.55
CA ARG A 171 -4.56 -2.89 -24.70
C ARG A 171 -4.16 -3.22 -26.14
N GLU A 172 -3.02 -3.87 -26.31
CA GLU A 172 -2.47 -4.19 -27.64
C GLU A 172 -2.39 -2.95 -28.54
N ARG A 173 -3.32 -2.82 -29.51
CA ARG A 173 -3.40 -1.69 -30.45
C ARG A 173 -4.63 -0.82 -30.21
N GLU A 174 -5.42 -1.13 -29.21
CA GLU A 174 -6.65 -0.43 -28.86
C GLU A 174 -6.43 0.54 -27.71
N THR A 175 -7.01 1.72 -27.84
CA THR A 175 -7.07 2.71 -26.77
C THR A 175 -8.53 3.01 -26.48
N LEU A 176 -8.91 2.80 -25.23
CA LEU A 176 -10.26 3.08 -24.73
C LEU A 176 -10.17 4.23 -23.75
N ALA A 177 -11.06 5.22 -23.87
CA ALA A 177 -11.15 6.34 -22.96
C ALA A 177 -12.57 6.47 -22.40
N ALA A 178 -12.68 6.85 -21.13
CA ALA A 178 -13.95 7.05 -20.44
C ALA A 178 -13.74 7.95 -19.22
N ASP A 179 -14.81 8.54 -18.68
CA ASP A 179 -14.73 9.31 -17.44
C ASP A 179 -14.40 8.39 -16.26
N ASN A 180 -15.03 7.21 -16.25
CA ASN A 180 -14.82 6.17 -15.22
C ASN A 180 -14.71 4.80 -15.86
N THR A 181 -13.83 3.98 -15.33
CA THR A 181 -13.66 2.60 -15.78
C THR A 181 -13.60 1.66 -14.59
N GLN A 182 -14.30 0.54 -14.72
CA GLN A 182 -14.28 -0.55 -13.75
C GLN A 182 -13.75 -1.82 -14.43
N VAL A 183 -12.76 -2.45 -13.82
CA VAL A 183 -12.15 -3.68 -14.32
C VAL A 183 -12.23 -4.74 -13.23
N ARG A 184 -12.80 -5.90 -13.56
CA ARG A 184 -12.74 -7.08 -12.72
C ARG A 184 -11.71 -8.04 -13.28
N LEU A 185 -10.79 -8.45 -12.45
CA LEU A 185 -9.77 -9.44 -12.77
C LEU A 185 -10.27 -10.86 -12.48
N THR A 186 -9.54 -11.85 -12.97
CA THR A 186 -9.67 -13.24 -12.52
C THR A 186 -9.19 -13.38 -11.08
N ASP A 187 -9.58 -14.45 -10.39
CA ASP A 187 -9.13 -14.74 -9.02
C ASP A 187 -7.61 -14.88 -8.92
N ALA A 188 -6.95 -15.30 -9.99
CA ALA A 188 -5.49 -15.38 -10.09
C ALA A 188 -4.80 -14.03 -10.40
N ASN A 189 -5.56 -12.94 -10.61
CA ASN A 189 -5.09 -11.63 -11.07
C ASN A 189 -4.25 -11.72 -12.37
N ASP A 190 -4.56 -12.67 -13.26
CA ASP A 190 -3.80 -12.93 -14.48
C ASP A 190 -4.61 -12.70 -15.77
N GLY A 191 -5.84 -12.22 -15.65
CA GLY A 191 -6.72 -11.91 -16.76
C GLY A 191 -7.82 -10.92 -16.35
N VAL A 192 -8.54 -10.41 -17.36
CA VAL A 192 -9.71 -9.53 -17.20
C VAL A 192 -10.97 -10.34 -17.48
N THR A 193 -11.91 -10.35 -16.53
CA THR A 193 -13.23 -11.00 -16.69
C THR A 193 -14.31 -10.03 -17.13
N LEU A 194 -14.18 -8.75 -16.76
CA LEU A 194 -15.15 -7.71 -17.10
C LEU A 194 -14.44 -6.35 -17.16
N MET A 195 -14.81 -5.55 -18.15
CA MET A 195 -14.43 -4.15 -18.22
C MET A 195 -15.68 -3.32 -18.56
N GLN A 196 -15.96 -2.33 -17.74
CA GLN A 196 -17.08 -1.40 -17.93
C GLN A 196 -16.53 0.01 -18.00
N LEU A 197 -16.88 0.71 -19.10
CA LEU A 197 -16.53 2.09 -19.33
C LEU A 197 -17.80 2.95 -19.25
N ARG A 198 -17.71 4.09 -18.59
CA ARG A 198 -18.84 5.01 -18.43
C ARG A 198 -18.38 6.45 -18.67
N GLY A 199 -19.20 7.19 -19.40
CA GLY A 199 -18.90 8.54 -19.85
C GLY A 199 -18.05 8.55 -21.15
N HIS A 200 -17.78 9.74 -21.67
CA HIS A 200 -16.93 9.93 -22.86
C HIS A 200 -15.76 10.78 -22.55
#